data_0f86e22af85765b148114f658662520d
#
_entry.id   0f86e22af85765b148114f658662520d
#
_cell.length_a   1.000
_cell.length_b   1.000
_cell.length_c   1.000
_cell.angle_alpha   90.00
_cell.angle_beta   90.00
_cell.angle_gamma   90.00
#
_symmetry.space_group_name_H-M   'P 1'
#
loop_
_entity.id
_entity.type
_entity.pdbx_description
1 polymer ?
#
loop_
_entity_poly.entity_id
_entity_poly.type
_entity_poly.pdbx_seq_one_letter_code
_entity_poly.pdbx_strand_id
1 'polypeptide(L)'
;MMWEQFIAEFQALMLSSSAQGFDALAVAFPTIVLLELPFYVLVIIGMLRFGLRRWKRRAPSSYYPSVSCLVTCYSEGEDVRKTISTLVNQRYAGHIQIIPIIDGAIKNHLTLQAAHSEAQRWRDQPFREVMVLPKWQRGGRVSSLNAALPFATGEVLMALDGDTSFDNDMVEKAIRHFEDP
;
A
#
# COMPACT_ATOMS: atom_id res chain seq x y z
N MET A 1 32.57 -10.93 -20.96
CA MET A 1 33.70 -10.08 -21.45
C MET A 1 33.74 -8.72 -20.75
N MET A 2 32.78 -7.79 -20.94
CA MET A 2 32.77 -6.46 -20.28
C MET A 2 32.62 -6.52 -18.74
N TRP A 3 31.85 -7.46 -18.25
CA TRP A 3 31.60 -7.67 -16.82
C TRP A 3 32.79 -8.33 -16.10
N GLU A 4 33.48 -9.22 -16.76
CA GLU A 4 34.72 -9.85 -16.24
C GLU A 4 35.89 -8.86 -16.19
N GLN A 5 35.99 -7.97 -17.17
CA GLN A 5 36.97 -6.87 -17.15
C GLN A 5 36.69 -5.91 -15.98
N PHE A 6 35.43 -5.52 -15.76
CA PHE A 6 35.06 -4.67 -14.63
C PHE A 6 35.38 -5.31 -13.28
N ILE A 7 35.09 -6.61 -13.10
CA ILE A 7 35.44 -7.34 -11.86
C ILE A 7 36.97 -7.41 -11.67
N ALA A 8 37.75 -7.67 -12.73
CA ALA A 8 39.20 -7.73 -12.64
C ALA A 8 39.82 -6.35 -12.31
N GLU A 9 39.31 -5.27 -12.90
CA GLU A 9 39.75 -3.90 -12.60
C GLU A 9 39.36 -3.51 -11.17
N PHE A 10 38.15 -3.88 -10.70
CA PHE A 10 37.70 -3.66 -9.33
C PHE A 10 38.57 -4.42 -8.32
N GLN A 11 38.91 -5.68 -8.59
CA GLN A 11 39.78 -6.48 -7.74
C GLN A 11 41.21 -5.92 -7.70
N ALA A 12 41.74 -5.48 -8.85
CA ALA A 12 43.06 -4.86 -8.95
C ALA A 12 43.10 -3.54 -8.15
N LEU A 13 42.02 -2.72 -8.22
CA LEU A 13 41.87 -1.48 -7.47
C LEU A 13 41.85 -1.75 -5.97
N MET A 14 41.08 -2.75 -5.52
CA MET A 14 40.99 -3.14 -4.11
C MET A 14 42.29 -3.71 -3.57
N LEU A 15 43.05 -4.45 -4.35
CA LEU A 15 44.38 -5.00 -3.98
C LEU A 15 45.47 -3.93 -3.94
N SER A 16 45.44 -2.94 -4.82
CA SER A 16 46.36 -1.80 -4.82
C SER A 16 46.06 -0.78 -3.73
N SER A 17 44.83 -0.80 -3.18
CA SER A 17 44.29 0.18 -2.25
C SER A 17 44.56 -0.13 -0.78
N SER A 18 45.18 -1.26 -0.43
CA SER A 18 45.41 -1.65 0.98
C SER A 18 46.30 -0.67 1.77
N ALA A 19 47.02 0.21 1.12
CA ALA A 19 47.86 1.24 1.73
C ALA A 19 47.25 2.66 1.75
N GLN A 20 46.16 2.90 0.98
CA GLN A 20 45.54 4.24 0.83
C GLN A 20 44.05 4.25 1.07
N GLY A 21 43.54 3.20 1.64
CA GLY A 21 42.18 2.93 2.13
C GLY A 21 41.07 3.89 1.71
N PHE A 22 40.84 4.91 2.51
CA PHE A 22 39.72 5.82 2.36
C PHE A 22 39.86 6.76 1.15
N ASP A 23 41.07 7.23 0.86
CA ASP A 23 41.31 8.17 -0.25
C ASP A 23 41.11 7.51 -1.61
N ALA A 24 41.52 6.26 -1.77
CA ALA A 24 41.29 5.50 -3.01
C ALA A 24 39.80 5.19 -3.22
N LEU A 25 39.06 4.91 -2.15
CA LEU A 25 37.62 4.72 -2.19
C LEU A 25 36.90 6.02 -2.58
N ALA A 26 37.28 7.16 -1.99
CA ALA A 26 36.71 8.46 -2.30
C ALA A 26 36.97 8.90 -3.76
N VAL A 27 38.15 8.57 -4.31
CA VAL A 27 38.51 8.86 -5.70
C VAL A 27 37.81 7.89 -6.68
N ALA A 28 37.75 6.59 -6.34
CA ALA A 28 37.13 5.58 -7.20
C ALA A 28 35.62 5.65 -7.22
N PHE A 29 35.00 6.09 -6.10
CA PHE A 29 33.54 6.12 -5.95
C PHE A 29 33.04 7.49 -5.45
N PRO A 30 33.28 8.59 -6.16
CA PRO A 30 32.87 9.93 -5.72
C PRO A 30 31.36 10.06 -5.55
N THR A 31 30.56 9.29 -6.31
CA THR A 31 29.11 9.22 -6.19
C THR A 31 28.66 8.65 -4.83
N ILE A 32 29.35 7.63 -4.33
CA ILE A 32 29.04 7.03 -3.01
C ILE A 32 29.25 8.07 -1.90
N VAL A 33 30.38 8.78 -1.93
CA VAL A 33 30.73 9.75 -0.88
C VAL A 33 29.86 11.00 -0.94
N LEU A 34 29.58 11.51 -2.16
CA LEU A 34 28.87 12.78 -2.33
C LEU A 34 27.34 12.65 -2.37
N LEU A 35 26.80 11.54 -2.89
CA LEU A 35 25.37 11.36 -3.09
C LEU A 35 24.77 10.25 -2.23
N GLU A 36 25.37 9.08 -2.18
CA GLU A 36 24.79 7.96 -1.45
C GLU A 36 24.95 8.08 0.06
N LEU A 37 26.12 8.50 0.55
CA LEU A 37 26.36 8.60 1.99
C LEU A 37 25.41 9.63 2.65
N PRO A 38 25.21 10.86 2.13
CA PRO A 38 24.22 11.79 2.66
C PRO A 38 22.80 11.22 2.59
N PHE A 39 22.46 10.47 1.53
CA PHE A 39 21.16 9.81 1.42
C PHE A 39 20.95 8.77 2.52
N TYR A 40 21.93 7.88 2.77
CA TYR A 40 21.83 6.90 3.86
C TYR A 40 21.75 7.57 5.24
N VAL A 41 22.49 8.66 5.47
CA VAL A 41 22.40 9.43 6.72
C VAL A 41 20.98 9.98 6.91
N LEU A 42 20.37 10.55 5.87
CA LEU A 42 18.98 11.02 5.93
C LEU A 42 17.98 9.89 6.21
N VAL A 43 18.18 8.74 5.58
CA VAL A 43 17.36 7.55 5.81
C VAL A 43 17.48 7.07 7.27
N ILE A 44 18.71 7.00 7.81
CA ILE A 44 18.94 6.60 9.20
C ILE A 44 18.29 7.60 10.17
N ILE A 45 18.46 8.91 9.94
CA ILE A 45 17.80 9.94 10.76
C ILE A 45 16.28 9.81 10.68
N GLY A 46 15.73 9.54 9.50
CA GLY A 46 14.30 9.29 9.29
C GLY A 46 13.81 8.07 10.08
N MET A 47 14.54 6.95 10.02
CA MET A 47 14.24 5.74 10.77
C MET A 47 14.28 5.96 12.29
N LEU A 48 15.31 6.65 12.79
CA LEU A 48 15.43 6.97 14.21
C LEU A 48 14.28 7.87 14.68
N ARG A 49 13.94 8.93 13.93
CA ARG A 49 12.80 9.79 14.25
C ARG A 49 11.48 9.02 14.24
N PHE A 50 11.28 8.13 13.26
CA PHE A 50 10.10 7.28 13.19
C PHE A 50 10.02 6.33 14.39
N GLY A 51 11.12 5.65 14.74
CA GLY A 51 11.19 4.77 15.90
C GLY A 51 10.88 5.48 17.22
N LEU A 52 11.47 6.67 17.42
CA LEU A 52 11.24 7.50 18.62
C LEU A 52 9.79 8.01 18.70
N ARG A 53 9.18 8.39 17.56
CA ARG A 53 7.76 8.78 17.52
C ARG A 53 6.82 7.61 17.80
N ARG A 54 7.12 6.41 17.30
CA ARG A 54 6.33 5.20 17.53
C ARG A 54 6.36 4.79 19.00
N TRP A 55 7.42 5.08 19.74
CA TRP A 55 7.53 4.74 21.17
C TRP A 55 6.61 5.59 22.06
N LYS A 56 6.23 6.80 21.63
CA LYS A 56 5.14 7.53 22.28
C LYS A 56 3.84 6.84 21.91
N ARG A 57 3.35 5.93 22.76
CA ARG A 57 2.02 5.31 22.62
C ARG A 57 1.00 6.44 22.50
N ARG A 58 0.43 6.63 21.32
CA ARG A 58 -0.68 7.57 21.15
C ARG A 58 -1.85 7.04 21.97
N ALA A 59 -2.53 7.94 22.69
CA ALA A 59 -3.77 7.62 23.39
C ALA A 59 -4.78 7.01 22.41
N PRO A 60 -5.76 6.21 22.90
CA PRO A 60 -6.84 5.74 22.05
C PRO A 60 -7.53 6.94 21.41
N SER A 61 -7.75 6.88 20.10
CA SER A 61 -8.48 7.92 19.38
C SER A 61 -9.95 7.88 19.74
N SER A 62 -10.58 9.06 19.80
CA SER A 62 -12.04 9.21 19.80
C SER A 62 -12.58 9.64 18.43
N TYR A 63 -11.72 9.78 17.43
CA TYR A 63 -12.06 10.20 16.08
C TYR A 63 -12.26 8.98 15.18
N TYR A 64 -13.51 8.75 14.78
CA TYR A 64 -13.94 7.61 13.95
C TYR A 64 -14.75 8.10 12.75
N PRO A 65 -14.16 8.83 11.79
CA PRO A 65 -14.85 9.28 10.59
C PRO A 65 -15.32 8.09 9.74
N SER A 66 -16.34 8.31 8.92
CA SER A 66 -16.75 7.31 7.93
C SER A 66 -15.67 7.11 6.88
N VAL A 67 -15.47 5.86 6.45
CA VAL A 67 -14.41 5.49 5.48
C VAL A 67 -15.02 4.78 4.29
N SER A 68 -14.68 5.22 3.07
CA SER A 68 -14.97 4.47 1.83
C SER A 68 -13.69 3.82 1.29
N CYS A 69 -13.67 2.49 1.27
CA CYS A 69 -12.61 1.67 0.69
C CYS A 69 -12.92 1.37 -0.77
N LEU A 70 -12.25 2.04 -1.70
CA LEU A 70 -12.36 1.82 -3.14
C LEU A 70 -11.38 0.70 -3.54
N VAL A 71 -11.90 -0.48 -3.82
CA VAL A 71 -11.10 -1.67 -4.09
C VAL A 71 -11.07 -1.96 -5.59
N THR A 72 -9.93 -1.73 -6.25
CA THR A 72 -9.80 -1.99 -7.68
C THR A 72 -9.53 -3.46 -7.95
N CYS A 73 -10.44 -4.13 -8.69
CA CYS A 73 -10.41 -5.55 -8.97
C CYS A 73 -10.30 -5.82 -10.47
N TYR A 74 -9.34 -6.69 -10.86
CA TYR A 74 -9.19 -7.17 -12.22
C TYR A 74 -8.61 -8.59 -12.23
N SER A 75 -9.46 -9.59 -12.51
CA SER A 75 -9.03 -10.99 -12.65
C SER A 75 -8.60 -11.72 -11.36
N GLU A 76 -9.00 -11.24 -10.18
CA GLU A 76 -8.70 -11.86 -8.89
C GLU A 76 -9.50 -13.16 -8.65
N GLY A 77 -10.59 -13.38 -9.41
CA GLY A 77 -11.44 -14.55 -9.21
C GLY A 77 -11.99 -14.64 -7.78
N GLU A 78 -11.75 -15.77 -7.12
CA GLU A 78 -12.22 -16.02 -5.74
C GLU A 78 -11.43 -15.26 -4.67
N ASP A 79 -10.21 -14.78 -4.97
CA ASP A 79 -9.35 -14.09 -3.99
C ASP A 79 -9.96 -12.77 -3.51
N VAL A 80 -10.82 -12.13 -4.32
CA VAL A 80 -11.57 -10.92 -3.94
C VAL A 80 -12.41 -11.12 -2.68
N ARG A 81 -12.87 -12.35 -2.40
CA ARG A 81 -13.59 -12.67 -1.15
C ARG A 81 -12.76 -12.41 0.09
N LYS A 82 -11.48 -12.80 0.02
CA LYS A 82 -10.55 -12.60 1.14
C LYS A 82 -10.33 -11.12 1.39
N THR A 83 -10.13 -10.34 0.34
CA THR A 83 -9.98 -8.87 0.42
C THR A 83 -11.21 -8.23 1.07
N ILE A 84 -12.43 -8.52 0.58
CA ILE A 84 -13.68 -7.99 1.16
C ILE A 84 -13.83 -8.43 2.61
N SER A 85 -13.60 -9.71 2.91
CA SER A 85 -13.73 -10.25 4.27
C SER A 85 -12.77 -9.57 5.25
N THR A 86 -11.51 -9.30 4.87
CA THR A 86 -10.54 -8.61 5.73
C THR A 86 -10.92 -7.15 5.99
N LEU A 87 -11.58 -6.49 5.03
CA LEU A 87 -12.09 -5.13 5.20
C LEU A 87 -13.34 -5.07 6.07
N VAL A 88 -14.24 -6.03 5.93
CA VAL A 88 -15.44 -6.13 6.82
C VAL A 88 -15.03 -6.40 8.26
N ASN A 89 -14.02 -7.25 8.48
CA ASN A 89 -13.55 -7.63 9.82
C ASN A 89 -12.56 -6.64 10.46
N GLN A 90 -12.45 -5.42 9.93
CA GLN A 90 -11.61 -4.38 10.53
C GLN A 90 -12.08 -4.03 11.95
N ARG A 91 -11.14 -3.91 12.89
CA ARG A 91 -11.36 -3.40 14.26
C ARG A 91 -11.46 -1.88 14.24
N TYR A 92 -12.56 -1.39 13.70
CA TYR A 92 -12.81 0.04 13.56
C TYR A 92 -14.24 0.36 14.00
N ALA A 93 -14.40 1.33 14.89
CA ALA A 93 -15.70 1.67 15.46
C ALA A 93 -16.58 2.49 14.51
N GLY A 94 -15.99 3.20 13.55
CA GLY A 94 -16.71 3.98 12.55
C GLY A 94 -17.29 3.13 11.42
N HIS A 95 -18.09 3.78 10.57
CA HIS A 95 -18.67 3.16 9.38
C HIS A 95 -17.60 2.92 8.30
N ILE A 96 -17.61 1.72 7.70
CA ILE A 96 -16.78 1.37 6.55
C ILE A 96 -17.68 0.96 5.40
N GLN A 97 -17.63 1.74 4.32
CA GLN A 97 -18.17 1.40 3.02
C GLN A 97 -17.08 0.74 2.17
N ILE A 98 -17.34 -0.42 1.63
CA ILE A 98 -16.42 -1.20 0.79
C ILE A 98 -16.99 -1.24 -0.61
N ILE A 99 -16.27 -0.70 -1.59
CA ILE A 99 -16.70 -0.63 -2.99
C ILE A 99 -15.72 -1.45 -3.84
N PRO A 100 -15.93 -2.76 -4.03
CA PRO A 100 -15.19 -3.55 -5.00
C PRO A 100 -15.59 -3.12 -6.42
N ILE A 101 -14.63 -2.62 -7.20
CA ILE A 101 -14.83 -2.11 -8.55
C ILE A 101 -14.28 -3.17 -9.52
N ILE A 102 -15.17 -3.87 -10.21
CA ILE A 102 -14.76 -4.96 -11.11
C ILE A 102 -14.48 -4.39 -12.50
N ASP A 103 -13.21 -4.13 -12.82
CA ASP A 103 -12.79 -3.56 -14.10
C ASP A 103 -12.91 -4.60 -15.22
N GLY A 104 -13.66 -4.28 -16.27
CA GLY A 104 -13.95 -5.22 -17.35
C GLY A 104 -14.82 -6.40 -16.89
N ALA A 105 -15.90 -6.16 -16.16
CA ALA A 105 -16.79 -7.16 -15.55
C ALA A 105 -17.32 -8.22 -16.53
N ILE A 106 -17.45 -7.90 -17.82
CA ILE A 106 -17.83 -8.87 -18.86
C ILE A 106 -16.85 -10.06 -18.91
N LYS A 107 -15.53 -9.77 -18.84
CA LYS A 107 -14.48 -10.80 -18.89
C LYS A 107 -14.13 -11.34 -17.50
N ASN A 108 -14.44 -10.60 -16.45
CA ASN A 108 -14.13 -10.90 -15.05
C ASN A 108 -15.37 -11.36 -14.27
N HIS A 109 -16.24 -12.15 -14.90
CA HIS A 109 -17.50 -12.61 -14.31
C HIS A 109 -17.30 -13.44 -13.04
N LEU A 110 -16.20 -14.19 -12.91
CA LEU A 110 -15.89 -14.96 -11.70
C LEU A 110 -15.61 -14.02 -10.52
N THR A 111 -14.78 -12.99 -10.72
CA THR A 111 -14.52 -11.95 -9.71
C THR A 111 -15.81 -11.23 -9.32
N LEU A 112 -16.67 -10.91 -10.31
CA LEU A 112 -17.95 -10.26 -10.07
C LEU A 112 -18.90 -11.14 -9.23
N GLN A 113 -19.02 -12.42 -9.56
CA GLN A 113 -19.86 -13.37 -8.81
C GLN A 113 -19.34 -13.55 -7.38
N ALA A 114 -18.03 -13.71 -7.21
CA ALA A 114 -17.39 -13.82 -5.91
C ALA A 114 -17.63 -12.58 -5.04
N ALA A 115 -17.47 -11.38 -5.62
CA ALA A 115 -17.72 -10.12 -4.92
C ALA A 115 -19.22 -9.98 -4.51
N HIS A 116 -20.16 -10.29 -5.39
CA HIS A 116 -21.59 -10.26 -5.05
C HIS A 116 -21.97 -11.27 -3.97
N SER A 117 -21.44 -12.49 -4.05
CA SER A 117 -21.66 -13.50 -3.03
C SER A 117 -21.15 -13.05 -1.66
N GLU A 118 -19.99 -12.42 -1.61
CA GLU A 118 -19.42 -11.91 -0.38
C GLU A 118 -20.20 -10.68 0.15
N ALA A 119 -20.66 -9.78 -0.73
CA ALA A 119 -21.53 -8.68 -0.36
C ALA A 119 -22.85 -9.16 0.27
N GLN A 120 -23.45 -10.22 -0.26
CA GLN A 120 -24.65 -10.82 0.34
C GLN A 120 -24.36 -11.44 1.71
N ARG A 121 -23.24 -12.11 1.87
CA ARG A 121 -22.81 -12.73 3.14
C ARG A 121 -22.71 -11.70 4.27
N TRP A 122 -22.24 -10.50 3.97
CA TRP A 122 -21.97 -9.45 4.95
C TRP A 122 -23.05 -8.36 4.99
N ARG A 123 -24.22 -8.59 4.37
CA ARG A 123 -25.30 -7.61 4.23
C ARG A 123 -25.78 -7.03 5.57
N ASP A 124 -25.85 -7.88 6.59
CA ASP A 124 -26.43 -7.51 7.88
C ASP A 124 -25.36 -7.14 8.93
N GLN A 125 -24.11 -6.95 8.48
CA GLN A 125 -23.02 -6.58 9.38
C GLN A 125 -23.15 -5.10 9.78
N PRO A 126 -23.27 -4.78 11.08
CA PRO A 126 -23.44 -3.40 11.53
C PRO A 126 -22.21 -2.54 11.19
N PHE A 127 -22.44 -1.29 10.81
CA PHE A 127 -21.41 -0.33 10.41
C PHE A 127 -20.52 -0.76 9.24
N ARG A 128 -20.97 -1.74 8.45
CA ARG A 128 -20.28 -2.23 7.26
C ARG A 128 -21.24 -2.28 6.09
N GLU A 129 -20.82 -1.69 4.99
CA GLU A 129 -21.57 -1.68 3.73
C GLU A 129 -20.69 -2.23 2.63
N VAL A 130 -21.16 -3.20 1.86
CA VAL A 130 -20.44 -3.72 0.69
C VAL A 130 -21.26 -3.47 -0.55
N MET A 131 -20.81 -2.55 -1.42
CA MET A 131 -21.47 -2.19 -2.67
C MET A 131 -20.60 -2.57 -3.86
N VAL A 132 -20.94 -3.65 -4.57
CA VAL A 132 -20.18 -4.09 -5.74
C VAL A 132 -20.49 -3.20 -6.94
N LEU A 133 -19.45 -2.63 -7.55
CA LEU A 133 -19.56 -1.76 -8.72
C LEU A 133 -19.00 -2.47 -9.97
N PRO A 134 -19.87 -3.01 -10.85
CA PRO A 134 -19.42 -3.59 -12.11
C PRO A 134 -19.10 -2.49 -13.12
N LYS A 135 -17.85 -2.46 -13.58
CA LYS A 135 -17.42 -1.61 -14.70
C LYS A 135 -17.29 -2.49 -15.94
N TRP A 136 -18.20 -2.38 -16.88
CA TRP A 136 -18.34 -3.30 -18.01
C TRP A 136 -17.12 -3.30 -18.94
N GLN A 137 -16.56 -2.12 -19.20
CA GLN A 137 -15.37 -1.96 -20.03
C GLN A 137 -14.12 -1.80 -19.16
N ARG A 138 -13.03 -2.46 -19.58
CA ARG A 138 -11.74 -2.29 -18.94
C ARG A 138 -11.19 -0.88 -19.18
N GLY A 139 -10.73 -0.22 -18.13
CA GLY A 139 -10.13 1.12 -18.21
C GLY A 139 -8.93 1.31 -17.28
N GLY A 140 -8.56 0.28 -16.53
CA GLY A 140 -7.45 0.30 -15.59
C GLY A 140 -7.78 1.01 -14.27
N ARG A 141 -6.80 1.06 -13.37
CA ARG A 141 -6.95 1.50 -11.97
C ARG A 141 -7.54 2.91 -11.83
N VAL A 142 -6.97 3.89 -12.54
CA VAL A 142 -7.43 5.29 -12.44
C VAL A 142 -8.87 5.44 -12.90
N SER A 143 -9.23 4.80 -14.03
CA SER A 143 -10.59 4.82 -14.55
C SER A 143 -11.59 4.16 -13.60
N SER A 144 -11.16 3.08 -12.93
CA SER A 144 -11.99 2.37 -11.94
C SER A 144 -12.22 3.23 -10.69
N LEU A 145 -11.17 3.84 -10.15
CA LEU A 145 -11.30 4.75 -9.01
C LEU A 145 -12.21 5.93 -9.32
N ASN A 146 -12.03 6.57 -10.48
CA ASN A 146 -12.89 7.69 -10.90
C ASN A 146 -14.36 7.28 -11.07
N ALA A 147 -14.62 6.05 -11.53
CA ALA A 147 -15.98 5.53 -11.66
C ALA A 147 -16.66 5.30 -10.29
N ALA A 148 -15.87 5.00 -9.25
CA ALA A 148 -16.39 4.74 -7.91
C ALA A 148 -16.57 6.00 -7.05
N LEU A 149 -15.83 7.07 -7.32
CA LEU A 149 -15.88 8.31 -6.54
C LEU A 149 -17.31 8.86 -6.31
N PRO A 150 -18.22 8.88 -7.30
CA PRO A 150 -19.58 9.37 -7.09
C PRO A 150 -20.42 8.55 -6.10
N PHE A 151 -20.01 7.30 -5.83
CA PHE A 151 -20.70 6.39 -4.92
C PHE A 151 -20.07 6.35 -3.53
N ALA A 152 -18.91 6.97 -3.36
CA ALA A 152 -18.24 7.02 -2.06
C ALA A 152 -18.92 8.04 -1.14
N THR A 153 -19.32 7.59 0.05
CA THR A 153 -20.03 8.39 1.04
C THR A 153 -19.19 8.70 2.28
N GLY A 154 -18.01 8.06 2.40
CA GLY A 154 -17.12 8.26 3.54
C GLY A 154 -16.38 9.59 3.51
N GLU A 155 -16.10 10.13 4.69
CA GLU A 155 -15.28 11.33 4.88
C GLU A 155 -13.83 11.10 4.47
N VAL A 156 -13.35 9.86 4.63
CA VAL A 156 -12.01 9.45 4.22
C VAL A 156 -12.10 8.40 3.12
N LEU A 157 -11.31 8.58 2.05
CA LEU A 157 -11.25 7.64 0.93
C LEU A 157 -9.95 6.84 1.01
N MET A 158 -10.04 5.52 0.87
CA MET A 158 -8.90 4.61 0.76
C MET A 158 -8.93 3.90 -0.58
N ALA A 159 -7.88 4.04 -1.39
CA ALA A 159 -7.72 3.31 -2.65
C ALA A 159 -6.87 2.06 -2.41
N LEU A 160 -7.47 0.88 -2.62
CA LEU A 160 -6.93 -0.43 -2.26
C LEU A 160 -6.91 -1.35 -3.48
N ASP A 161 -6.07 -2.40 -3.44
CA ASP A 161 -5.99 -3.42 -4.48
C ASP A 161 -6.80 -4.67 -4.10
N GLY A 162 -7.43 -5.30 -5.10
CA GLY A 162 -8.39 -6.40 -4.92
C GLY A 162 -7.79 -7.75 -4.58
N ASP A 163 -6.48 -7.91 -4.67
CA ASP A 163 -5.72 -9.13 -4.38
C ASP A 163 -4.98 -9.08 -3.02
N THR A 164 -5.24 -8.05 -2.22
CA THR A 164 -4.54 -7.80 -0.96
C THR A 164 -5.38 -8.20 0.24
N SER A 165 -4.77 -8.86 1.22
CA SER A 165 -5.36 -9.08 2.54
C SER A 165 -4.80 -8.07 3.54
N PHE A 166 -5.69 -7.48 4.34
CA PHE A 166 -5.37 -6.40 5.26
C PHE A 166 -5.39 -6.88 6.71
N ASP A 167 -4.47 -6.34 7.52
CA ASP A 167 -4.51 -6.51 8.97
C ASP A 167 -5.80 -5.92 9.54
N ASN A 168 -6.33 -6.53 10.61
CA ASN A 168 -7.61 -6.13 11.21
C ASN A 168 -7.63 -4.72 11.83
N ASP A 169 -6.49 -4.06 11.97
CA ASP A 169 -6.34 -2.71 12.53
C ASP A 169 -5.82 -1.69 11.50
N MET A 170 -5.81 -2.07 10.21
CA MET A 170 -5.29 -1.22 9.12
C MET A 170 -6.05 0.11 9.04
N VAL A 171 -7.39 0.06 9.02
CA VAL A 171 -8.22 1.27 8.92
C VAL A 171 -8.00 2.18 10.13
N GLU A 172 -8.01 1.63 11.34
CA GLU A 172 -7.76 2.41 12.57
C GLU A 172 -6.38 3.08 12.54
N LYS A 173 -5.34 2.35 12.13
CA LYS A 173 -3.98 2.89 12.02
C LYS A 173 -3.88 4.00 10.97
N ALA A 174 -4.56 3.85 9.83
CA ALA A 174 -4.57 4.85 8.78
C ALA A 174 -5.29 6.14 9.21
N ILE A 175 -6.46 6.02 9.83
CA ILE A 175 -7.27 7.16 10.29
C ILE A 175 -6.53 8.02 11.31
N ARG A 176 -5.69 7.44 12.16
CA ARG A 176 -4.87 8.20 13.13
C ARG A 176 -3.97 9.26 12.51
N HIS A 177 -3.66 9.15 11.22
CA HIS A 177 -2.88 10.16 10.50
C HIS A 177 -3.71 11.38 10.09
N PHE A 178 -5.04 11.30 10.18
CA PHE A 178 -5.96 12.39 9.89
C PHE A 178 -6.43 13.14 11.16
N GLU A 179 -6.02 12.70 12.36
CA GLU A 179 -6.33 13.35 13.62
C GLU A 179 -5.45 14.56 13.92
N ASP A 180 -4.29 14.63 13.27
CA ASP A 180 -3.29 15.68 13.50
C ASP A 180 -3.49 16.78 12.43
N PRO A 181 -3.92 18.00 12.78
CA PRO A 181 -4.11 19.12 11.84
C PRO A 181 -2.81 19.59 11.23
#